data_934a1102980c2e14f4f866e55e3182ae
#
_entry.id   934a1102980c2e14f4f866e55e3182ae
#
_cell.length_a   1.000
_cell.length_b   1.000
_cell.length_c   1.000
_cell.angle_alpha   90.00
_cell.angle_beta   90.00
_cell.angle_gamma   90.00
#
_symmetry.space_group_name_H-M   'P 1'
#
loop_
_entity.id
_entity.type
_entity.pdbx_description
1 polymer ?
#
loop_
_entity_poly.entity_id
_entity_poly.type
_entity_poly.pdbx_seq_one_letter_code
_entity_poly.pdbx_strand_id
1 'polypeptide(L)'
;MTPDRLPTVFTRTEALAAGVSAGELRGPRYRKVFHNVHARSEVAHETHVRALAALVIGPDAALVARQTAAELLGGVVPPDVRVHLALPTGRLRARGIRAVRRRVTHAAVIGGVRVTTAEDTFVDLAADLSLVDLVVLGDSLVSKGRATSHSMVAAAAEGAGPVGELARRAAGLVRAGVDSPMESRLRMLLVLAGLPEPLVNHIEYDDWGRWVRRYDLSFPERRLAIEYDGRQHAESQRQWERDVDPREELDLDGWRIVVVLAKGIYREPGRTLDRVVAAMRAAGVRGSIRSTEWRLHFPGQ
;
A
#
# COMPACT_ATOMS: atom_id res chain seq x y z
N MET A 1 -32.75 12.47 22.05
CA MET A 1 -32.02 11.35 21.41
C MET A 1 -31.72 10.38 22.54
N THR A 2 -32.01 9.10 22.40
CA THR A 2 -31.73 8.10 23.44
C THR A 2 -30.31 7.56 23.26
N PRO A 3 -29.64 6.97 24.31
CA PRO A 3 -28.31 6.40 24.21
C PRO A 3 -28.12 5.39 23.06
N ASP A 4 -29.20 4.65 22.71
CA ASP A 4 -29.15 3.66 21.61
C ASP A 4 -29.17 4.28 20.20
N ARG A 5 -29.48 5.57 20.09
CA ARG A 5 -29.50 6.33 18.83
C ARG A 5 -28.23 7.16 18.59
N LEU A 6 -27.25 7.05 19.48
CA LEU A 6 -25.94 7.70 19.23
C LEU A 6 -25.27 7.10 17.99
N PRO A 7 -24.68 7.94 17.11
CA PRO A 7 -23.90 7.46 15.96
C PRO A 7 -22.69 6.65 16.41
N THR A 8 -22.00 6.01 15.48
CA THR A 8 -20.78 5.23 15.74
C THR A 8 -19.73 6.04 16.50
N VAL A 9 -19.60 7.32 16.14
CA VAL A 9 -18.71 8.29 16.78
C VAL A 9 -19.54 9.52 17.14
N PHE A 10 -19.35 10.03 18.34
CA PHE A 10 -20.12 11.15 18.89
C PHE A 10 -19.28 12.00 19.83
N THR A 11 -19.65 13.24 19.99
CA THR A 11 -19.06 14.16 20.95
C THR A 11 -19.57 13.90 22.37
N ARG A 12 -18.83 14.37 23.37
CA ARG A 12 -19.29 14.36 24.76
C ARG A 12 -20.62 15.11 24.92
N THR A 13 -20.80 16.22 24.21
CA THR A 13 -22.03 17.01 24.26
C THR A 13 -23.22 16.23 23.75
N GLU A 14 -23.10 15.54 22.61
CA GLU A 14 -24.18 14.69 22.07
C GLU A 14 -24.50 13.53 23.01
N ALA A 15 -23.50 12.91 23.64
CA ALA A 15 -23.74 11.86 24.61
C ALA A 15 -24.52 12.33 25.83
N LEU A 16 -24.14 13.48 26.41
CA LEU A 16 -24.85 14.08 27.54
C LEU A 16 -26.28 14.45 27.15
N ALA A 17 -26.50 15.02 25.98
CA ALA A 17 -27.83 15.32 25.44
C ALA A 17 -28.69 14.08 25.18
N ALA A 18 -28.06 12.92 24.94
CA ALA A 18 -28.71 11.62 24.81
C ALA A 18 -28.96 10.92 26.17
N GLY A 19 -28.63 11.56 27.32
CA GLY A 19 -28.79 11.03 28.64
C GLY A 19 -27.67 10.12 29.17
N VAL A 20 -26.53 10.03 28.45
CA VAL A 20 -25.36 9.31 28.95
C VAL A 20 -24.62 10.20 29.95
N SER A 21 -24.44 9.73 31.17
CA SER A 21 -23.72 10.47 32.21
C SER A 21 -22.20 10.56 31.95
N ALA A 22 -21.58 11.56 32.57
CA ALA A 22 -20.10 11.68 32.50
C ALA A 22 -19.37 10.49 33.16
N GLY A 23 -20.05 9.79 34.10
CA GLY A 23 -19.55 8.56 34.71
C GLY A 23 -19.55 7.39 33.73
N GLU A 24 -20.64 7.18 33.02
CA GLU A 24 -20.77 6.14 32.00
C GLU A 24 -19.82 6.34 30.83
N LEU A 25 -19.57 7.57 30.40
CA LEU A 25 -18.57 7.87 29.35
C LEU A 25 -17.14 7.48 29.74
N ARG A 26 -16.84 7.34 31.03
CA ARG A 26 -15.55 6.86 31.55
C ARG A 26 -15.53 5.36 31.83
N GLY A 27 -16.71 4.74 31.75
CA GLY A 27 -16.89 3.30 31.98
C GLY A 27 -16.51 2.45 30.75
N PRO A 28 -16.59 1.12 30.89
CA PRO A 28 -16.15 0.18 29.85
C PRO A 28 -17.02 0.18 28.58
N ARG A 29 -18.23 0.73 28.64
CA ARG A 29 -19.17 0.77 27.51
C ARG A 29 -18.75 1.72 26.39
N TYR A 30 -17.97 2.75 26.72
CA TYR A 30 -17.52 3.78 25.80
C TYR A 30 -16.00 3.95 25.90
N ARG A 31 -15.39 4.31 24.77
CA ARG A 31 -13.96 4.65 24.73
C ARG A 31 -13.77 6.03 24.13
N LYS A 32 -12.79 6.74 24.65
CA LYS A 32 -12.34 8.01 24.10
C LYS A 32 -11.47 7.76 22.87
N VAL A 33 -11.84 8.31 21.72
CA VAL A 33 -11.06 8.25 20.48
C VAL A 33 -10.13 9.46 20.37
N PHE A 34 -10.70 10.66 20.55
CA PHE A 34 -9.96 11.92 20.67
C PHE A 34 -10.50 12.75 21.85
N HIS A 35 -9.92 13.94 22.06
CA HIS A 35 -10.46 14.84 23.08
C HIS A 35 -11.93 15.17 22.78
N ASN A 36 -12.81 14.97 23.73
CA ASN A 36 -14.26 15.16 23.63
C ASN A 36 -14.98 14.33 22.55
N VAL A 37 -14.33 13.36 21.94
CA VAL A 37 -14.96 12.46 20.94
C VAL A 37 -14.83 11.01 21.40
N HIS A 38 -15.93 10.31 21.38
CA HIS A 38 -16.09 8.95 21.89
C HIS A 38 -16.70 8.02 20.84
N ALA A 39 -16.51 6.73 21.02
CA ALA A 39 -17.18 5.65 20.30
C ALA A 39 -17.62 4.58 21.31
N ARG A 40 -18.54 3.70 20.92
CA ARG A 40 -18.88 2.51 21.70
C ARG A 40 -17.66 1.57 21.74
N SER A 41 -17.41 0.92 22.88
CA SER A 41 -16.25 0.02 23.03
C SER A 41 -16.33 -1.24 22.17
N GLU A 42 -17.55 -1.69 21.84
CA GLU A 42 -17.81 -2.82 20.95
C GLU A 42 -17.43 -2.55 19.48
N VAL A 43 -17.35 -1.27 19.06
CA VAL A 43 -16.92 -0.92 17.71
C VAL A 43 -15.40 -1.06 17.61
N ALA A 44 -14.91 -1.82 16.63
CA ALA A 44 -13.49 -2.03 16.42
C ALA A 44 -12.72 -0.70 16.31
N HIS A 45 -11.53 -0.66 16.91
CA HIS A 45 -10.68 0.54 16.88
C HIS A 45 -9.85 0.57 15.60
N GLU A 46 -10.53 0.73 14.48
CA GLU A 46 -9.93 0.71 13.16
C GLU A 46 -9.74 2.12 12.62
N THR A 47 -8.95 2.23 11.56
CA THR A 47 -8.70 3.47 10.82
C THR A 47 -10.00 4.19 10.47
N HIS A 48 -11.07 3.45 10.12
CA HIS A 48 -12.39 4.00 9.80
C HIS A 48 -13.00 4.81 10.96
N VAL A 49 -13.05 4.24 12.17
CA VAL A 49 -13.62 4.92 13.36
C VAL A 49 -12.79 6.13 13.74
N ARG A 50 -11.47 6.04 13.64
CA ARG A 50 -10.57 7.16 13.92
C ARG A 50 -10.73 8.28 12.89
N ALA A 51 -10.96 7.93 11.62
CA ALA A 51 -11.21 8.87 10.54
C ALA A 51 -12.53 9.63 10.76
N LEU A 52 -13.62 8.92 11.08
CA LEU A 52 -14.91 9.54 11.46
C LEU A 52 -14.73 10.49 12.65
N ALA A 53 -14.02 10.06 13.69
CA ALA A 53 -13.79 10.87 14.88
C ALA A 53 -12.97 12.13 14.59
N ALA A 54 -12.02 12.06 13.66
CA ALA A 54 -11.23 13.22 13.24
C ALA A 54 -12.09 14.22 12.44
N LEU A 55 -13.00 13.73 11.59
CA LEU A 55 -13.94 14.60 10.85
C LEU A 55 -14.92 15.32 11.78
N VAL A 56 -15.35 14.71 12.90
CA VAL A 56 -16.17 15.36 13.93
C VAL A 56 -15.44 16.55 14.59
N ILE A 57 -14.11 16.49 14.69
CA ILE A 57 -13.28 17.58 15.24
C ILE A 57 -12.96 18.62 14.19
N GLY A 58 -12.81 18.19 12.93
CA GLY A 58 -12.45 19.05 11.82
C GLY A 58 -13.59 19.97 11.38
N PRO A 59 -13.32 20.98 10.56
CA PRO A 59 -14.36 21.77 9.91
C PRO A 59 -15.17 20.91 8.94
N ASP A 60 -16.42 21.28 8.64
CA ASP A 60 -17.33 20.52 7.77
C ASP A 60 -16.75 20.20 6.38
N ALA A 61 -15.90 21.08 5.87
CA ALA A 61 -15.24 20.90 4.58
C ALA A 61 -13.97 20.04 4.66
N ALA A 62 -13.60 19.49 5.83
CA ALA A 62 -12.44 18.60 5.95
C ALA A 62 -12.67 17.28 5.23
N LEU A 63 -11.59 16.74 4.65
CA LEU A 63 -11.54 15.40 4.08
C LEU A 63 -10.43 14.60 4.76
N VAL A 64 -10.63 13.30 4.88
CA VAL A 64 -9.53 12.39 5.23
C VAL A 64 -8.57 12.32 4.06
N ALA A 65 -7.26 12.37 4.33
CA ALA A 65 -6.23 12.48 3.31
C ALA A 65 -4.99 11.62 3.60
N ARG A 66 -4.05 11.60 2.66
CA ARG A 66 -2.70 11.01 2.81
C ARG A 66 -2.77 9.55 3.28
N GLN A 67 -1.93 9.12 4.27
CA GLN A 67 -1.85 7.74 4.75
C GLN A 67 -3.22 7.19 5.18
N THR A 68 -4.01 7.98 5.92
CA THR A 68 -5.33 7.55 6.37
C THR A 68 -6.30 7.35 5.20
N ALA A 69 -6.28 8.22 4.19
CA ALA A 69 -7.06 8.02 2.97
C ALA A 69 -6.58 6.79 2.19
N ALA A 70 -5.26 6.61 2.05
CA ALA A 70 -4.67 5.45 1.39
C ALA A 70 -5.16 4.13 2.03
N GLU A 71 -5.09 4.02 3.36
CA GLU A 71 -5.58 2.85 4.10
C GLU A 71 -7.09 2.60 3.87
N LEU A 72 -7.93 3.65 3.94
CA LEU A 72 -9.37 3.52 3.70
C LEU A 72 -9.72 3.14 2.27
N LEU A 73 -8.92 3.57 1.30
CA LEU A 73 -9.03 3.18 -0.11
C LEU A 73 -8.52 1.75 -0.37
N GLY A 74 -7.89 1.10 0.62
CA GLY A 74 -7.29 -0.22 0.51
C GLY A 74 -5.87 -0.20 -0.07
N GLY A 75 -5.25 0.97 -0.14
CA GLY A 75 -3.86 1.15 -0.52
C GLY A 75 -2.90 0.72 0.58
N VAL A 76 -1.72 0.26 0.20
CA VAL A 76 -0.66 -0.16 1.13
C VAL A 76 0.35 0.97 1.29
N VAL A 77 0.53 1.40 2.53
CA VAL A 77 1.46 2.48 2.93
C VAL A 77 2.16 2.12 4.23
N PRO A 78 3.34 2.67 4.50
CA PRO A 78 3.94 2.61 5.84
C PRO A 78 2.98 3.16 6.89
N PRO A 79 2.88 2.51 8.08
CA PRO A 79 1.92 2.91 9.10
C PRO A 79 2.23 4.30 9.67
N ASP A 80 1.19 5.11 9.89
CA ASP A 80 1.25 6.33 10.69
C ASP A 80 0.14 6.31 11.76
N VAL A 81 0.52 6.55 13.00
CA VAL A 81 -0.42 6.54 14.14
C VAL A 81 -1.39 7.74 14.13
N ARG A 82 -1.12 8.75 13.32
CA ARG A 82 -1.96 9.95 13.20
C ARG A 82 -3.03 9.77 12.14
N VAL A 83 -4.17 10.42 12.35
CA VAL A 83 -5.17 10.59 11.29
C VAL A 83 -4.81 11.83 10.48
N HIS A 84 -4.87 11.72 9.15
CA HIS A 84 -4.53 12.82 8.25
C HIS A 84 -5.80 13.45 7.69
N LEU A 85 -5.88 14.78 7.77
CA LEU A 85 -6.97 15.57 7.21
C LEU A 85 -6.43 16.61 6.21
N ALA A 86 -7.13 16.76 5.10
CA ALA A 86 -7.00 17.89 4.19
C ALA A 86 -8.02 18.97 4.58
N LEU A 87 -7.55 20.19 4.75
CA LEU A 87 -8.39 21.35 5.07
C LEU A 87 -8.32 22.35 3.91
N PRO A 88 -9.47 22.73 3.31
CA PRO A 88 -9.46 23.76 2.25
C PRO A 88 -9.05 25.14 2.79
N THR A 89 -9.41 25.42 4.03
CA THR A 89 -9.10 26.67 4.72
C THR A 89 -8.80 26.42 6.21
N GLY A 90 -8.19 27.39 6.88
CA GLY A 90 -7.96 27.31 8.32
C GLY A 90 -6.78 26.42 8.73
N ARG A 91 -6.76 26.10 10.03
CA ARG A 91 -5.77 25.23 10.68
C ARG A 91 -6.47 24.41 11.76
N LEU A 92 -6.07 23.15 11.91
CA LEU A 92 -6.50 22.29 13.01
C LEU A 92 -5.25 21.80 13.77
N ARG A 93 -5.26 22.00 15.09
CA ARG A 93 -4.25 21.46 16.00
C ARG A 93 -4.95 20.55 17.01
N ALA A 94 -4.85 19.26 16.80
CA ALA A 94 -5.39 18.25 17.71
C ALA A 94 -4.40 17.08 17.84
N ARG A 95 -4.21 16.60 19.07
CA ARG A 95 -3.31 15.47 19.32
C ARG A 95 -3.81 14.22 18.56
N GLY A 96 -2.93 13.57 17.80
CA GLY A 96 -3.25 12.40 17.01
C GLY A 96 -3.84 12.70 15.63
N ILE A 97 -3.97 13.99 15.26
CA ILE A 97 -4.42 14.43 13.93
C ILE A 97 -3.32 15.28 13.28
N ARG A 98 -2.99 14.97 12.05
CA ARG A 98 -2.13 15.80 11.17
C ARG A 98 -3.01 16.44 10.11
N ALA A 99 -3.26 17.73 10.22
CA ALA A 99 -4.01 18.48 9.24
C ALA A 99 -3.06 19.23 8.30
N VAL A 100 -3.33 19.13 6.99
CA VAL A 100 -2.61 19.86 5.96
C VAL A 100 -3.57 20.80 5.22
N ARG A 101 -3.12 21.99 4.86
CA ARG A 101 -3.91 22.88 4.02
C ARG A 101 -3.83 22.41 2.58
N ARG A 102 -4.97 22.04 2.01
CA ARG A 102 -5.08 21.59 0.63
C ARG A 102 -6.46 21.94 0.08
N ARG A 103 -6.49 22.53 -1.10
CA ARG A 103 -7.72 22.66 -1.88
C ARG A 103 -7.97 21.34 -2.58
N VAL A 104 -9.11 20.73 -2.28
CA VAL A 104 -9.56 19.48 -2.90
C VAL A 104 -10.79 19.77 -3.73
N THR A 105 -10.76 19.40 -4.99
CA THR A 105 -11.87 19.63 -5.94
C THR A 105 -12.81 18.44 -6.01
N HIS A 106 -12.32 17.24 -5.75
CA HIS A 106 -13.09 15.99 -5.80
C HIS A 106 -12.84 15.17 -4.54
N ALA A 107 -13.88 14.50 -4.08
CA ALA A 107 -13.82 13.61 -2.93
C ALA A 107 -14.46 12.27 -3.25
N ALA A 108 -13.91 11.20 -2.69
CA ALA A 108 -14.55 9.89 -2.64
C ALA A 108 -15.22 9.69 -1.28
N VAL A 109 -16.14 8.72 -1.19
CA VAL A 109 -16.78 8.31 0.06
C VAL A 109 -16.56 6.83 0.27
N ILE A 110 -15.94 6.47 1.39
CA ILE A 110 -15.66 5.08 1.78
C ILE A 110 -16.34 4.80 3.12
N GLY A 111 -17.35 3.96 3.10
CA GLY A 111 -18.10 3.63 4.33
C GLY A 111 -18.68 4.86 5.07
N GLY A 112 -19.09 5.91 4.36
CA GLY A 112 -19.57 7.15 4.93
C GLY A 112 -18.47 8.17 5.32
N VAL A 113 -17.19 7.83 5.15
CA VAL A 113 -16.05 8.75 5.37
C VAL A 113 -15.72 9.47 4.06
N ARG A 114 -15.66 10.78 4.07
CA ARG A 114 -15.18 11.59 2.96
C ARG A 114 -13.66 11.56 2.93
N VAL A 115 -13.08 11.13 1.80
CA VAL A 115 -11.64 10.98 1.60
C VAL A 115 -11.19 11.69 0.32
N THR A 116 -9.92 12.04 0.20
CA THR A 116 -9.31 12.42 -1.09
C THR A 116 -9.41 11.25 -2.07
N THR A 117 -9.48 11.54 -3.38
CA THR A 117 -9.46 10.48 -4.41
C THR A 117 -8.18 9.65 -4.33
N ALA A 118 -8.14 8.51 -4.98
CA ALA A 118 -6.95 7.66 -5.04
C ALA A 118 -5.78 8.39 -5.71
N GLU A 119 -6.06 9.11 -6.79
CA GLU A 119 -5.09 9.92 -7.54
C GLU A 119 -4.54 11.06 -6.68
N ASP A 120 -5.41 11.84 -6.04
CA ASP A 120 -5.01 12.92 -5.14
C ASP A 120 -4.17 12.39 -3.97
N THR A 121 -4.59 11.25 -3.39
CA THR A 121 -3.89 10.58 -2.28
C THR A 121 -2.49 10.12 -2.71
N PHE A 122 -2.37 9.56 -3.91
CA PHE A 122 -1.08 9.15 -4.48
C PHE A 122 -0.14 10.34 -4.68
N VAL A 123 -0.61 11.41 -5.32
CA VAL A 123 0.20 12.62 -5.57
C VAL A 123 0.62 13.28 -4.25
N ASP A 124 -0.29 13.36 -3.26
CA ASP A 124 0.01 13.94 -1.95
C ASP A 124 1.09 13.18 -1.19
N LEU A 125 1.08 11.86 -1.32
CA LEU A 125 2.02 10.99 -0.61
C LEU A 125 3.41 10.96 -1.25
N ALA A 126 3.59 11.49 -2.45
CA ALA A 126 4.91 11.68 -3.04
C ALA A 126 5.84 12.60 -2.18
N ALA A 127 5.27 13.43 -1.30
CA ALA A 127 6.05 14.24 -0.37
C ALA A 127 6.57 13.47 0.86
N ASP A 128 6.02 12.29 1.14
CA ASP A 128 6.33 11.53 2.38
C ASP A 128 6.92 10.14 2.10
N LEU A 129 6.68 9.58 0.92
CA LEU A 129 7.04 8.20 0.57
C LEU A 129 8.31 8.14 -0.29
N SER A 130 9.03 7.04 -0.18
CA SER A 130 10.07 6.68 -1.13
C SER A 130 9.45 6.34 -2.50
N LEU A 131 10.27 6.32 -3.58
CA LEU A 131 9.82 5.89 -4.90
C LEU A 131 9.17 4.50 -4.85
N VAL A 132 9.79 3.54 -4.17
CA VAL A 132 9.29 2.16 -4.08
C VAL A 132 7.97 2.10 -3.30
N ASP A 133 7.88 2.78 -2.15
CA ASP A 133 6.63 2.79 -1.36
C ASP A 133 5.49 3.48 -2.10
N LEU A 134 5.79 4.51 -2.89
CA LEU A 134 4.80 5.20 -3.70
C LEU A 134 4.31 4.30 -4.86
N VAL A 135 5.18 3.51 -5.49
CA VAL A 135 4.79 2.51 -6.49
C VAL A 135 3.94 1.41 -5.85
N VAL A 136 4.33 0.90 -4.67
CA VAL A 136 3.53 -0.08 -3.90
C VAL A 136 2.13 0.45 -3.61
N LEU A 137 2.02 1.72 -3.20
CA LEU A 137 0.71 2.37 -3.03
C LEU A 137 -0.08 2.40 -4.34
N GLY A 138 0.53 2.87 -5.42
CA GLY A 138 -0.12 2.95 -6.73
C GLY A 138 -0.62 1.59 -7.23
N ASP A 139 0.23 0.56 -7.20
CA ASP A 139 -0.12 -0.82 -7.58
C ASP A 139 -1.31 -1.32 -6.75
N SER A 140 -1.28 -1.11 -5.42
CA SER A 140 -2.36 -1.54 -4.52
C SER A 140 -3.68 -0.81 -4.78
N LEU A 141 -3.66 0.51 -5.03
CA LEU A 141 -4.86 1.28 -5.36
C LEU A 141 -5.47 0.84 -6.70
N VAL A 142 -4.64 0.54 -7.68
CA VAL A 142 -5.09 0.01 -8.99
C VAL A 142 -5.66 -1.39 -8.83
N SER A 143 -5.01 -2.27 -8.08
CA SER A 143 -5.52 -3.62 -7.76
C SER A 143 -6.87 -3.60 -7.05
N LYS A 144 -7.13 -2.59 -6.20
CA LYS A 144 -8.43 -2.39 -5.53
C LYS A 144 -9.48 -1.70 -6.43
N GLY A 145 -9.17 -1.41 -7.68
CA GLY A 145 -10.08 -0.72 -8.61
C GLY A 145 -10.40 0.72 -8.20
N ARG A 146 -9.50 1.36 -7.42
CA ARG A 146 -9.68 2.74 -6.97
C ARG A 146 -9.17 3.77 -7.96
N ALA A 147 -8.25 3.35 -8.83
CA ALA A 147 -7.67 4.14 -9.90
C ALA A 147 -7.23 3.21 -11.04
N THR A 148 -6.73 3.80 -12.12
CA THR A 148 -6.03 3.11 -13.20
C THR A 148 -4.60 3.63 -13.30
N SER A 149 -3.67 2.87 -13.89
CA SER A 149 -2.32 3.37 -14.15
C SER A 149 -2.35 4.65 -14.99
N HIS A 150 -3.30 4.75 -15.92
CA HIS A 150 -3.49 5.94 -16.75
C HIS A 150 -3.95 7.15 -15.94
N SER A 151 -4.96 7.01 -15.05
CA SER A 151 -5.42 8.12 -14.20
C SER A 151 -4.36 8.60 -13.22
N MET A 152 -3.51 7.69 -12.71
CA MET A 152 -2.35 8.05 -11.87
C MET A 152 -1.32 8.91 -12.64
N VAL A 153 -1.00 8.52 -13.88
CA VAL A 153 -0.09 9.29 -14.74
C VAL A 153 -0.68 10.68 -15.04
N ALA A 154 -1.97 10.77 -15.37
CA ALA A 154 -2.64 12.04 -15.64
C ALA A 154 -2.62 12.97 -14.41
N ALA A 155 -2.94 12.46 -13.22
CA ALA A 155 -2.92 13.24 -11.99
C ALA A 155 -1.50 13.71 -11.61
N ALA A 156 -0.49 12.85 -11.80
CA ALA A 156 0.89 13.19 -11.49
C ALA A 156 1.50 14.22 -12.47
N ALA A 157 0.95 14.35 -13.68
CA ALA A 157 1.45 15.28 -14.71
C ALA A 157 1.37 16.76 -14.27
N GLU A 158 0.38 17.10 -13.45
CA GLU A 158 0.16 18.48 -12.95
C GLU A 158 1.14 18.88 -11.83
N GLY A 159 1.85 17.92 -11.24
CA GLY A 159 2.77 18.16 -10.14
C GLY A 159 4.00 18.96 -10.57
N ALA A 160 4.47 19.87 -9.72
CA ALA A 160 5.66 20.69 -9.94
C ALA A 160 6.77 20.38 -8.91
N GLY A 161 8.01 20.74 -9.26
CA GLY A 161 9.18 20.56 -8.41
C GLY A 161 9.53 19.11 -8.12
N PRO A 162 10.44 18.85 -7.16
CA PRO A 162 10.96 17.51 -6.87
C PRO A 162 9.88 16.50 -6.46
N VAL A 163 8.85 16.94 -5.73
CA VAL A 163 7.72 16.08 -5.32
C VAL A 163 6.88 15.68 -6.53
N GLY A 164 6.59 16.61 -7.44
CA GLY A 164 5.88 16.33 -8.68
C GLY A 164 6.70 15.42 -9.62
N GLU A 165 8.01 15.58 -9.67
CA GLU A 165 8.89 14.70 -10.43
C GLU A 165 8.86 13.27 -9.90
N LEU A 166 8.94 13.10 -8.56
CA LEU A 166 8.80 11.80 -7.92
C LEU A 166 7.44 11.16 -8.20
N ALA A 167 6.35 11.94 -8.11
CA ALA A 167 5.00 11.46 -8.41
C ALA A 167 4.88 10.97 -9.86
N ARG A 168 5.38 11.75 -10.84
CA ARG A 168 5.38 11.37 -12.27
C ARG A 168 6.18 10.10 -12.51
N ARG A 169 7.37 10.03 -11.92
CA ARG A 169 8.23 8.84 -12.06
C ARG A 169 7.55 7.60 -11.49
N ALA A 170 7.01 7.69 -10.27
CA ALA A 170 6.31 6.59 -9.64
C ALA A 170 5.07 6.17 -10.43
N ALA A 171 4.25 7.12 -10.91
CA ALA A 171 3.07 6.84 -11.72
C ALA A 171 3.40 6.07 -13.01
N GLY A 172 4.51 6.40 -13.67
CA GLY A 172 5.02 5.67 -14.84
C GLY A 172 5.45 4.22 -14.53
N LEU A 173 5.69 3.90 -13.25
CA LEU A 173 6.08 2.58 -12.78
C LEU A 173 4.93 1.78 -12.14
N VAL A 174 3.74 2.37 -11.98
CA VAL A 174 2.55 1.67 -11.48
C VAL A 174 2.05 0.65 -12.51
N ARG A 175 1.76 -0.56 -12.05
CA ARG A 175 1.24 -1.65 -12.89
C ARG A 175 -0.09 -2.18 -12.35
N ALA A 176 -0.99 -2.50 -13.26
CA ALA A 176 -2.19 -3.26 -12.95
C ALA A 176 -1.83 -4.74 -12.76
N GLY A 177 -2.67 -5.44 -11.99
CA GLY A 177 -2.57 -6.89 -11.81
C GLY A 177 -1.57 -7.33 -10.74
N VAL A 178 -0.87 -6.44 -10.05
CA VAL A 178 -0.02 -6.79 -8.91
C VAL A 178 -0.90 -7.16 -7.72
N ASP A 179 -0.70 -8.34 -7.13
CA ASP A 179 -1.57 -8.84 -6.06
C ASP A 179 -1.03 -8.55 -4.65
N SER A 180 0.26 -8.36 -4.51
CA SER A 180 0.87 -8.10 -3.20
C SER A 180 1.92 -6.98 -3.20
N PRO A 181 2.10 -6.31 -2.04
CA PRO A 181 3.15 -5.31 -1.87
C PRO A 181 4.57 -5.85 -2.10
N MET A 182 4.76 -7.13 -1.85
CA MET A 182 6.08 -7.76 -1.98
C MET A 182 6.42 -8.07 -3.43
N GLU A 183 5.43 -8.40 -4.26
CA GLU A 183 5.59 -8.50 -5.71
C GLU A 183 5.98 -7.13 -6.31
N SER A 184 5.30 -6.04 -5.90
CA SER A 184 5.71 -4.67 -6.28
C SER A 184 7.17 -4.40 -5.91
N ARG A 185 7.59 -4.74 -4.69
CA ARG A 185 8.96 -4.51 -4.22
C ARG A 185 9.97 -5.35 -4.99
N LEU A 186 9.67 -6.61 -5.24
CA LEU A 186 10.52 -7.50 -6.03
C LEU A 186 10.68 -6.96 -7.46
N ARG A 187 9.58 -6.59 -8.12
CA ARG A 187 9.61 -5.94 -9.43
C ARG A 187 10.47 -4.68 -9.43
N MET A 188 10.27 -3.82 -8.44
CA MET A 188 11.05 -2.58 -8.33
C MET A 188 12.53 -2.82 -8.09
N LEU A 189 12.91 -3.86 -7.34
CA LEU A 189 14.32 -4.25 -7.18
C LEU A 189 14.96 -4.55 -8.55
N LEU A 190 14.26 -5.30 -9.41
CA LEU A 190 14.75 -5.65 -10.74
C LEU A 190 14.83 -4.43 -11.66
N VAL A 191 13.76 -3.63 -11.70
CA VAL A 191 13.67 -2.42 -12.56
C VAL A 191 14.74 -1.40 -12.19
N LEU A 192 14.92 -1.12 -10.88
CA LEU A 192 15.92 -0.18 -10.40
C LEU A 192 17.38 -0.67 -10.55
N ALA A 193 17.56 -1.98 -10.71
CA ALA A 193 18.86 -2.56 -11.11
C ALA A 193 19.12 -2.42 -12.62
N GLY A 194 18.16 -1.92 -13.40
CA GLY A 194 18.24 -1.77 -14.84
C GLY A 194 18.10 -3.08 -15.62
N LEU A 195 17.49 -4.09 -15.00
CA LEU A 195 17.09 -5.32 -15.68
C LEU A 195 15.82 -5.07 -16.52
N PRO A 196 15.58 -5.88 -17.57
CA PRO A 196 14.31 -5.85 -18.28
C PRO A 196 13.14 -6.03 -17.31
N GLU A 197 12.07 -5.26 -17.51
CA GLU A 197 10.89 -5.39 -16.66
C GLU A 197 10.14 -6.68 -17.00
N PRO A 198 9.88 -7.57 -16.02
CA PRO A 198 9.08 -8.77 -16.22
C PRO A 198 7.59 -8.43 -16.38
N LEU A 199 6.83 -9.30 -17.01
CA LEU A 199 5.37 -9.26 -16.98
C LEU A 199 4.88 -9.61 -15.58
N VAL A 200 3.85 -8.88 -15.13
CA VAL A 200 3.20 -9.06 -13.83
C VAL A 200 2.04 -10.03 -13.96
N ASN A 201 1.95 -10.98 -13.05
CA ASN A 201 0.83 -11.92 -12.90
C ASN A 201 0.40 -12.58 -14.21
N HIS A 202 1.40 -13.04 -14.99
CA HIS A 202 1.16 -13.78 -16.21
C HIS A 202 0.43 -15.09 -15.90
N ILE A 203 -0.65 -15.34 -16.66
CA ILE A 203 -1.45 -16.55 -16.54
C ILE A 203 -1.08 -17.49 -17.69
N GLU A 204 -0.68 -18.71 -17.34
CA GLU A 204 -0.45 -19.79 -18.29
C GLU A 204 -1.73 -20.60 -18.46
N TYR A 205 -2.02 -20.96 -19.70
CA TYR A 205 -3.14 -21.80 -20.08
C TYR A 205 -2.62 -23.02 -20.86
N ASP A 206 -3.28 -24.16 -20.72
CA ASP A 206 -2.98 -25.34 -21.54
C ASP A 206 -3.52 -25.20 -22.98
N ASP A 207 -3.23 -26.18 -23.82
CA ASP A 207 -3.65 -26.21 -25.23
C ASP A 207 -5.18 -26.21 -25.41
N TRP A 208 -5.95 -26.50 -24.36
CA TRP A 208 -7.42 -26.48 -24.34
C TRP A 208 -7.98 -25.17 -23.73
N GLY A 209 -7.11 -24.19 -23.41
CA GLY A 209 -7.49 -22.91 -22.80
C GLY A 209 -7.87 -23.02 -21.32
N ARG A 210 -7.51 -24.11 -20.64
CA ARG A 210 -7.74 -24.24 -19.19
C ARG A 210 -6.60 -23.61 -18.43
N TRP A 211 -6.94 -22.93 -17.33
CA TRP A 211 -5.98 -22.32 -16.42
C TRP A 211 -5.00 -23.37 -15.86
N VAL A 212 -3.72 -23.11 -15.98
CA VAL A 212 -2.66 -23.95 -15.43
C VAL A 212 -2.06 -23.29 -14.19
N ARG A 213 -1.49 -22.12 -14.35
CA ARG A 213 -0.78 -21.42 -13.28
C ARG A 213 -0.73 -19.90 -13.53
N ARG A 214 -0.52 -19.14 -12.46
CA ARG A 214 -0.20 -17.71 -12.52
C ARG A 214 1.16 -17.50 -11.87
N TYR A 215 2.01 -16.73 -12.54
CA TYR A 215 3.36 -16.37 -12.09
C TYR A 215 3.41 -14.91 -11.68
N ASP A 216 3.99 -14.60 -10.50
CA ASP A 216 4.06 -13.23 -9.99
C ASP A 216 4.76 -12.27 -10.96
N LEU A 217 5.97 -12.64 -11.36
CA LEU A 217 6.79 -11.93 -12.34
C LEU A 217 7.36 -12.94 -13.35
N SER A 218 7.30 -12.64 -14.64
CA SER A 218 7.73 -13.64 -15.63
C SER A 218 8.27 -13.04 -16.93
N PHE A 219 9.02 -13.90 -17.65
CA PHE A 219 9.41 -13.74 -19.05
C PHE A 219 8.86 -14.95 -19.81
N PRO A 220 7.57 -14.92 -20.23
CA PRO A 220 6.87 -16.12 -20.74
C PRO A 220 7.53 -16.74 -21.97
N GLU A 221 8.02 -15.91 -22.91
CA GLU A 221 8.71 -16.37 -24.13
C GLU A 221 9.97 -17.22 -23.82
N ARG A 222 10.46 -17.15 -22.60
CA ARG A 222 11.67 -17.82 -22.12
C ARG A 222 11.39 -18.78 -20.97
N ARG A 223 10.11 -18.97 -20.61
CA ARG A 223 9.66 -19.81 -19.50
C ARG A 223 10.46 -19.56 -18.22
N LEU A 224 10.68 -18.28 -17.88
CA LEU A 224 11.33 -17.86 -16.65
C LEU A 224 10.32 -17.13 -15.78
N ALA A 225 10.16 -17.57 -14.54
CA ALA A 225 9.37 -16.93 -13.51
C ALA A 225 10.23 -16.52 -12.31
N ILE A 226 9.84 -15.44 -11.65
CA ILE A 226 10.46 -14.96 -10.41
C ILE A 226 9.30 -14.75 -9.44
N GLU A 227 9.24 -15.55 -8.39
CA GLU A 227 8.11 -15.61 -7.46
C GLU A 227 8.52 -15.16 -6.06
N TYR A 228 7.63 -14.43 -5.41
CA TYR A 228 7.77 -14.08 -4.00
C TYR A 228 7.08 -15.15 -3.14
N ASP A 229 7.83 -15.85 -2.29
CA ASP A 229 7.24 -16.76 -1.31
C ASP A 229 7.16 -16.10 0.08
N GLY A 230 5.93 -15.76 0.47
CA GLY A 230 5.60 -15.16 1.76
C GLY A 230 5.20 -16.15 2.87
N ARG A 231 5.18 -17.45 2.61
CA ARG A 231 4.65 -18.47 3.54
C ARG A 231 5.43 -18.64 4.84
N GLN A 232 6.58 -18.00 4.99
CA GLN A 232 7.38 -18.05 6.23
C GLN A 232 6.75 -17.35 7.45
N HIS A 233 5.57 -16.75 7.32
CA HIS A 233 4.91 -16.10 8.47
C HIS A 233 4.06 -17.03 9.33
N ALA A 234 3.85 -18.29 8.96
CA ALA A 234 2.90 -19.14 9.67
C ALA A 234 3.50 -20.28 10.49
N GLU A 235 4.64 -20.89 10.13
CA GLU A 235 5.18 -22.03 10.90
C GLU A 235 6.72 -22.10 10.90
N SER A 236 7.29 -21.99 12.11
CA SER A 236 8.67 -22.35 12.51
C SER A 236 9.84 -21.66 11.78
N GLN A 237 10.12 -20.43 12.20
CA GLN A 237 11.33 -19.65 11.87
C GLN A 237 12.67 -20.37 12.15
N ARG A 238 12.69 -21.51 12.88
CA ARG A 238 13.93 -22.18 13.35
C ARG A 238 14.34 -23.41 12.52
N GLN A 239 13.46 -23.98 11.74
CA GLN A 239 13.76 -25.21 10.99
C GLN A 239 14.09 -24.95 9.52
N TRP A 240 13.57 -23.88 8.92
CA TRP A 240 13.78 -23.49 7.52
C TRP A 240 15.05 -22.65 7.27
N GLU A 241 15.61 -22.02 8.30
CA GLU A 241 16.84 -21.23 8.15
C GLU A 241 18.10 -22.06 7.85
N ARG A 242 18.03 -23.40 8.00
CA ARG A 242 19.14 -24.32 7.77
C ARG A 242 19.11 -25.07 6.46
N ASP A 243 17.97 -25.23 5.80
CA ASP A 243 17.82 -26.22 4.71
C ASP A 243 17.27 -25.69 3.38
N VAL A 244 16.90 -24.41 3.25
CA VAL A 244 16.51 -23.88 1.95
C VAL A 244 17.66 -23.12 1.36
N ASP A 245 18.56 -23.85 0.73
CA ASP A 245 19.29 -23.33 -0.40
C ASP A 245 18.22 -22.86 -1.41
N PRO A 246 18.24 -21.58 -1.85
CA PRO A 246 17.23 -21.05 -2.75
C PRO A 246 17.36 -21.74 -4.12
N ARG A 247 16.62 -22.83 -4.28
CA ARG A 247 16.65 -23.68 -5.48
C ARG A 247 15.98 -22.94 -6.62
N GLU A 248 16.63 -22.95 -7.76
CA GLU A 248 15.95 -22.83 -9.03
C GLU A 248 15.21 -24.16 -9.23
N GLU A 249 13.88 -24.10 -9.22
CA GLU A 249 13.05 -25.26 -9.52
C GLU A 249 12.66 -25.21 -11.00
N LEU A 250 12.82 -26.33 -11.70
CA LEU A 250 12.14 -26.56 -12.97
C LEU A 250 10.77 -27.14 -12.62
N ASP A 251 9.70 -26.47 -12.99
CA ASP A 251 8.38 -27.06 -12.87
C ASP A 251 8.14 -28.14 -13.95
N LEU A 252 7.02 -28.88 -13.81
CA LEU A 252 6.67 -29.98 -14.70
C LEU A 252 6.45 -29.51 -16.16
N ASP A 253 6.15 -28.22 -16.36
CA ASP A 253 5.89 -27.61 -17.67
C ASP A 253 7.17 -26.96 -18.27
N GLY A 254 8.32 -27.15 -17.64
CA GLY A 254 9.63 -26.67 -18.09
C GLY A 254 9.89 -25.20 -17.83
N TRP A 255 9.13 -24.59 -16.92
CA TRP A 255 9.45 -23.25 -16.43
C TRP A 255 10.60 -23.28 -15.41
N ARG A 256 11.51 -22.35 -15.55
CA ARG A 256 12.52 -22.07 -14.53
C ARG A 256 11.96 -21.07 -13.53
N ILE A 257 11.91 -21.44 -12.26
CA ILE A 257 11.32 -20.60 -11.20
C ILE A 257 12.42 -20.16 -10.23
N VAL A 258 12.56 -18.85 -10.03
CA VAL A 258 13.44 -18.26 -9.02
C VAL A 258 12.57 -17.81 -7.84
N VAL A 259 12.61 -18.56 -6.75
CA VAL A 259 11.88 -18.19 -5.53
C VAL A 259 12.67 -17.15 -4.74
N VAL A 260 12.01 -16.06 -4.35
CA VAL A 260 12.57 -14.95 -3.57
C VAL A 260 11.78 -14.79 -2.27
N LEU A 261 12.49 -14.77 -1.16
CA LEU A 261 11.93 -14.55 0.18
C LEU A 261 12.10 -13.09 0.61
N ALA A 262 11.40 -12.67 1.67
CA ALA A 262 11.54 -11.34 2.25
C ALA A 262 13.00 -10.99 2.58
N LYS A 263 13.78 -11.95 3.12
CA LYS A 263 15.22 -11.81 3.37
C LYS A 263 15.99 -11.41 2.11
N GLY A 264 15.66 -12.01 0.97
CA GLY A 264 16.30 -11.72 -0.32
C GLY A 264 16.03 -10.31 -0.83
N ILE A 265 14.90 -9.69 -0.46
CA ILE A 265 14.57 -8.32 -0.84
C ILE A 265 15.21 -7.31 0.13
N TYR A 266 15.12 -7.55 1.44
CA TYR A 266 15.50 -6.55 2.44
C TYR A 266 16.93 -6.68 2.98
N ARG A 267 17.48 -7.91 3.05
CA ARG A 267 18.80 -8.15 3.62
C ARG A 267 19.87 -8.48 2.58
N GLU A 268 19.49 -9.22 1.53
CA GLU A 268 20.42 -9.74 0.53
C GLU A 268 19.99 -9.38 -0.91
N PRO A 269 19.62 -8.10 -1.19
CA PRO A 269 19.09 -7.72 -2.50
C PRO A 269 20.11 -7.95 -3.64
N GLY A 270 21.40 -7.73 -3.39
CA GLY A 270 22.46 -7.99 -4.36
C GLY A 270 22.54 -9.46 -4.74
N ARG A 271 22.49 -10.37 -3.75
CA ARG A 271 22.49 -11.82 -4.01
C ARG A 271 21.23 -12.26 -4.77
N THR A 272 20.08 -11.66 -4.47
CA THR A 272 18.84 -11.90 -5.23
C THR A 272 19.00 -11.49 -6.70
N LEU A 273 19.57 -10.30 -6.96
CA LEU A 273 19.83 -9.83 -8.32
C LEU A 273 20.79 -10.75 -9.06
N ASP A 274 21.87 -11.21 -8.42
CA ASP A 274 22.85 -12.13 -9.05
C ASP A 274 22.19 -13.45 -9.46
N ARG A 275 21.34 -14.01 -8.59
CA ARG A 275 20.55 -15.23 -8.88
C ARG A 275 19.60 -15.02 -10.06
N VAL A 276 18.86 -13.91 -10.07
CA VAL A 276 17.94 -13.59 -11.17
C VAL A 276 18.70 -13.42 -12.48
N VAL A 277 19.84 -12.73 -12.48
CA VAL A 277 20.69 -12.58 -13.68
C VAL A 277 21.23 -13.91 -14.18
N ALA A 278 21.63 -14.81 -13.27
CA ALA A 278 22.07 -16.16 -13.63
C ALA A 278 20.92 -16.96 -14.28
N ALA A 279 19.73 -16.93 -13.70
CA ALA A 279 18.54 -17.59 -14.25
C ALA A 279 18.12 -16.98 -15.62
N MET A 280 18.15 -15.65 -15.75
CA MET A 280 17.90 -14.96 -17.01
C MET A 280 18.87 -15.44 -18.11
N ARG A 281 20.16 -15.51 -17.78
CA ARG A 281 21.20 -16.01 -18.73
C ARG A 281 20.91 -17.44 -19.15
N ALA A 282 20.60 -18.31 -18.19
CA ALA A 282 20.29 -19.73 -18.45
C ALA A 282 19.02 -19.91 -19.29
N ALA A 283 18.02 -19.02 -19.13
CA ALA A 283 16.79 -19.00 -19.93
C ALA A 283 16.92 -18.26 -21.26
N GLY A 284 18.09 -17.65 -21.56
CA GLY A 284 18.31 -16.85 -22.78
C GLY A 284 17.62 -15.48 -22.77
N VAL A 285 17.24 -14.96 -21.60
CA VAL A 285 16.78 -13.58 -21.41
C VAL A 285 18.01 -12.66 -21.39
N ARG A 286 18.03 -11.68 -22.29
CA ARG A 286 19.12 -10.69 -22.33
C ARG A 286 18.94 -9.65 -21.24
N GLY A 287 19.92 -9.47 -20.36
CA GLY A 287 19.92 -8.46 -19.31
C GLY A 287 21.13 -8.57 -18.40
N SER A 288 21.53 -7.45 -17.84
CA SER A 288 22.60 -7.35 -16.84
C SER A 288 22.28 -6.18 -15.91
N ILE A 289 22.83 -6.18 -14.70
CA ILE A 289 22.72 -5.03 -13.79
C ILE A 289 23.42 -3.83 -14.44
N ARG A 290 22.65 -2.76 -14.70
CA ARG A 290 23.10 -1.53 -15.37
C ARG A 290 22.98 -0.30 -14.48
N SER A 291 22.37 -0.43 -13.31
CA SER A 291 22.14 0.65 -12.38
C SER A 291 22.41 0.20 -10.95
N THR A 292 22.85 1.13 -10.13
CA THR A 292 23.02 0.94 -8.69
C THR A 292 21.91 1.63 -7.88
N GLU A 293 20.93 2.20 -8.55
CA GLU A 293 19.84 2.95 -7.91
C GLU A 293 19.04 2.10 -6.91
N TRP A 294 18.88 0.80 -7.17
CA TRP A 294 18.24 -0.11 -6.24
C TRP A 294 18.83 -0.05 -4.82
N ARG A 295 20.12 0.28 -4.65
CA ARG A 295 20.79 0.39 -3.34
C ARG A 295 20.23 1.53 -2.47
N LEU A 296 19.66 2.56 -3.08
CA LEU A 296 18.99 3.66 -2.36
C LEU A 296 17.70 3.23 -1.69
N HIS A 297 17.06 2.18 -2.21
CA HIS A 297 15.75 1.70 -1.77
C HIS A 297 15.82 0.35 -1.08
N PHE A 298 16.85 -0.43 -1.37
CA PHE A 298 17.11 -1.76 -0.84
C PHE A 298 18.57 -1.83 -0.38
N PRO A 299 18.91 -1.17 0.75
CA PRO A 299 20.32 -1.01 1.17
C PRO A 299 20.98 -2.33 1.56
N GLY A 300 20.20 -3.37 1.90
CA GLY A 300 20.73 -4.62 2.44
C GLY A 300 21.19 -4.48 3.90
N GLN A 301 21.73 -5.54 4.45
CA GLN A 301 22.41 -5.59 5.75
C GLN A 301 23.76 -6.28 5.61
#